data_5cfed772270505d636556fce52b0cb54
#
_entry.id   5cfed772270505d636556fce52b0cb54
#
_cell.length_a   1.000
_cell.length_b   1.000
_cell.length_c   1.000
_cell.angle_alpha   90.00
_cell.angle_beta   90.00
_cell.angle_gamma   90.00
#
_symmetry.space_group_name_H-M   'P 1'
#
loop_
_entity.id
_entity.type
_entity.pdbx_description
1 polymer ?
#
loop_
_entity_poly.entity_id
_entity_poly.type
_entity_poly.pdbx_seq_one_letter_code
_entity_poly.pdbx_strand_id
1 'polypeptide(L)'
;RGPHEWTTYAERLQAAGVSWKVYQEYDNFGDNILSVFKPFRPCPKDSPLYQRGRAWVSEDKTGADRTRSDGEQLVEAFRADIAGGRLPQVSWIVTAADLSEHPSAEPSKGEHVCAKLIEALVDHPEVFSKTVFIVNYDEAGGFYDHVQPPMPPLTPDQGYSTVSVAGEAKDYGQDTERPHHGAHPLGLGIRVPAIVVSPWSRGG
;
A
#
# COMPACT_ATOMS: atom_id res chain seq x y z
N ARG A 1 7.97 -14.36 11.85
CA ARG A 1 7.43 -13.39 12.81
C ARG A 1 5.94 -13.67 12.99
N GLY A 2 5.41 -13.61 14.24
CA GLY A 2 3.98 -13.84 14.53
C GLY A 2 3.13 -12.71 13.94
N PRO A 3 1.81 -12.90 13.84
CA PRO A 3 0.92 -11.87 13.37
C PRO A 3 0.91 -10.67 14.32
N HIS A 4 0.85 -9.47 13.77
CA HIS A 4 0.65 -8.27 14.57
C HIS A 4 -0.78 -8.20 15.12
N GLU A 5 -0.97 -7.60 16.31
CA GLU A 5 -2.25 -7.63 17.02
C GLU A 5 -2.87 -6.24 17.22
N TRP A 6 -2.14 -5.15 16.92
CA TRP A 6 -2.74 -3.83 17.04
C TRP A 6 -3.78 -3.59 15.94
N THR A 7 -4.78 -2.78 16.27
CA THR A 7 -5.89 -2.46 15.37
C THR A 7 -5.42 -1.77 14.11
N THR A 8 -5.75 -2.33 12.96
CA THR A 8 -5.45 -1.75 11.66
C THR A 8 -6.39 -0.59 11.32
N TYR A 9 -5.97 0.25 10.35
CA TYR A 9 -6.85 1.30 9.84
C TYR A 9 -8.09 0.72 9.16
N ALA A 10 -7.96 -0.41 8.46
CA ALA A 10 -9.08 -1.13 7.85
C ALA A 10 -10.15 -1.55 8.88
N GLU A 11 -9.73 -2.02 10.06
CA GLU A 11 -10.67 -2.33 11.16
C GLU A 11 -11.34 -1.08 11.71
N ARG A 12 -10.62 0.04 11.80
CA ARG A 12 -11.19 1.33 12.23
C ARG A 12 -12.24 1.84 11.25
N LEU A 13 -11.98 1.76 9.94
CA LEU A 13 -12.95 2.09 8.89
C LEU A 13 -14.18 1.19 8.99
N GLN A 14 -13.96 -0.12 9.17
CA GLN A 14 -15.03 -1.10 9.35
C GLN A 14 -15.92 -0.74 10.56
N ALA A 15 -15.32 -0.42 11.69
CA ALA A 15 -16.04 -0.06 12.92
C ALA A 15 -16.79 1.28 12.78
N ALA A 16 -16.27 2.20 11.99
CA ALA A 16 -16.89 3.50 11.70
C ALA A 16 -17.97 3.44 10.61
N GLY A 17 -18.23 2.26 10.03
CA GLY A 17 -19.20 2.11 8.93
C GLY A 17 -18.73 2.73 7.60
N VAL A 18 -17.46 3.07 7.49
CA VAL A 18 -16.87 3.57 6.24
C VAL A 18 -16.58 2.39 5.31
N SER A 19 -17.05 2.48 4.07
CA SER A 19 -16.82 1.43 3.08
C SER A 19 -15.37 1.46 2.61
N TRP A 20 -14.76 0.27 2.54
CA TRP A 20 -13.37 0.14 2.11
C TRP A 20 -13.12 -1.17 1.38
N LYS A 21 -12.09 -1.21 0.54
CA LYS A 21 -11.66 -2.40 -0.19
C LYS A 21 -10.21 -2.28 -0.62
N VAL A 22 -9.51 -3.41 -0.71
CA VAL A 22 -8.22 -3.54 -1.38
C VAL A 22 -8.47 -4.20 -2.74
N TYR A 23 -8.11 -3.49 -3.80
CA TYR A 23 -8.03 -4.05 -5.15
C TYR A 23 -6.64 -4.60 -5.33
N GLN A 24 -6.52 -5.91 -5.49
CA GLN A 24 -5.22 -6.59 -5.58
C GLN A 24 -5.30 -7.83 -6.45
N GLU A 25 -4.15 -8.25 -6.95
CA GLU A 25 -3.92 -9.55 -7.57
C GLU A 25 -3.04 -10.45 -6.70
N TYR A 26 -3.01 -11.74 -7.02
CA TYR A 26 -2.31 -12.76 -6.25
C TYR A 26 -0.78 -12.62 -6.29
N ASP A 27 -0.23 -12.04 -7.35
CA ASP A 27 1.19 -11.90 -7.64
C ASP A 27 1.77 -10.53 -7.21
N ASN A 28 1.21 -9.94 -6.15
CA ASN A 28 1.58 -8.63 -5.61
C ASN A 28 2.78 -8.65 -4.66
N PHE A 29 3.63 -9.64 -4.72
CA PHE A 29 4.82 -9.80 -3.89
C PHE A 29 4.57 -9.80 -2.36
N GLY A 30 3.32 -9.78 -1.92
CA GLY A 30 2.95 -9.69 -0.51
C GLY A 30 2.79 -8.27 0.00
N ASP A 31 2.71 -7.28 -0.88
CA ASP A 31 2.61 -5.85 -0.54
C ASP A 31 1.29 -5.46 0.13
N ASN A 32 0.30 -6.36 0.10
CA ASN A 32 -0.86 -6.18 0.96
C ASN A 32 -0.50 -6.49 2.42
N ILE A 33 -0.11 -5.44 3.14
CA ILE A 33 0.34 -5.52 4.53
C ILE A 33 -0.72 -6.10 5.50
N LEU A 34 -2.00 -6.10 5.16
CA LEU A 34 -3.04 -6.71 5.99
C LEU A 34 -2.76 -8.20 6.26
N SER A 35 -2.03 -8.86 5.37
CA SER A 35 -1.64 -10.27 5.50
C SER A 35 -0.83 -10.59 6.75
N VAL A 36 -0.18 -9.62 7.39
CA VAL A 36 0.64 -9.84 8.59
C VAL A 36 -0.11 -9.57 9.88
N PHE A 37 -1.38 -9.15 9.81
CA PHE A 37 -2.21 -8.88 10.97
C PHE A 37 -3.14 -10.04 11.33
N LYS A 38 -3.30 -10.28 12.62
CA LYS A 38 -4.07 -11.40 13.17
C LYS A 38 -5.50 -11.51 12.63
N PRO A 39 -6.30 -10.42 12.51
CA PRO A 39 -7.67 -10.51 12.00
C PRO A 39 -7.78 -10.97 10.54
N PHE A 40 -6.70 -10.81 9.78
CA PHE A 40 -6.62 -11.17 8.37
C PHE A 40 -5.87 -12.49 8.13
N ARG A 41 -5.55 -13.23 9.22
CA ARG A 41 -4.66 -14.38 9.15
C ARG A 41 -4.93 -15.42 10.27
N PRO A 42 -5.54 -16.57 10.02
CA PRO A 42 -6.33 -16.96 8.86
C PRO A 42 -7.69 -16.26 8.85
N CYS A 43 -8.16 -15.86 7.69
CA CYS A 43 -9.44 -15.20 7.54
C CYS A 43 -10.36 -16.07 6.67
N PRO A 44 -11.56 -16.43 7.14
CA PRO A 44 -12.52 -17.18 6.33
C PRO A 44 -12.88 -16.42 5.05
N LYS A 45 -12.92 -17.12 3.92
CA LYS A 45 -13.15 -16.50 2.60
C LYS A 45 -14.50 -15.79 2.49
N ASP A 46 -15.50 -16.22 3.22
CA ASP A 46 -16.83 -15.62 3.27
C ASP A 46 -16.93 -14.43 4.24
N SER A 47 -15.88 -14.18 5.02
CA SER A 47 -15.88 -13.05 5.97
C SER A 47 -15.75 -11.70 5.25
N PRO A 48 -16.39 -10.63 5.77
CA PRO A 48 -16.24 -9.28 5.22
C PRO A 48 -14.78 -8.78 5.19
N LEU A 49 -13.96 -9.18 6.16
CA LEU A 49 -12.55 -8.81 6.20
C LEU A 49 -11.76 -9.45 5.06
N TYR A 50 -12.04 -10.73 4.76
CA TYR A 50 -11.42 -11.40 3.62
C TYR A 50 -11.85 -10.76 2.31
N GLN A 51 -13.16 -10.64 2.09
CA GLN A 51 -13.72 -10.13 0.84
C GLN A 51 -13.26 -8.70 0.51
N ARG A 52 -13.06 -7.88 1.53
CA ARG A 52 -12.59 -6.49 1.36
C ARG A 52 -11.09 -6.35 1.34
N GLY A 53 -10.38 -7.12 2.16
CA GLY A 53 -8.96 -6.90 2.44
C GLY A 53 -8.02 -7.95 1.90
N ARG A 54 -8.51 -9.15 1.51
CA ARG A 54 -7.64 -10.28 1.15
C ARG A 54 -7.99 -10.92 -0.18
N ALA A 55 -9.24 -10.82 -0.63
CA ALA A 55 -9.67 -11.40 -1.90
C ALA A 55 -8.90 -10.76 -3.08
N TRP A 56 -8.53 -11.57 -4.05
CA TRP A 56 -8.01 -11.08 -5.33
C TRP A 56 -9.16 -10.69 -6.24
N VAL A 57 -8.96 -9.69 -7.10
CA VAL A 57 -10.00 -9.27 -8.05
C VAL A 57 -10.33 -10.35 -9.07
N SER A 58 -9.38 -11.27 -9.32
CA SER A 58 -9.53 -12.41 -10.22
C SER A 58 -9.87 -13.73 -9.51
N GLU A 59 -10.07 -13.74 -8.19
CA GLU A 59 -10.17 -14.98 -7.41
C GLU A 59 -11.27 -15.92 -7.90
N ASP A 60 -12.41 -15.38 -8.28
CA ASP A 60 -13.58 -16.13 -8.72
C ASP A 60 -13.68 -16.25 -10.26
N LYS A 61 -12.72 -15.72 -11.01
CA LYS A 61 -12.74 -15.78 -12.47
C LYS A 61 -12.23 -17.15 -12.96
N THR A 62 -13.10 -17.88 -13.63
CA THR A 62 -12.76 -19.16 -14.26
C THR A 62 -11.84 -18.91 -15.46
N GLY A 63 -10.71 -19.62 -15.52
CA GLY A 63 -9.77 -19.54 -16.65
C GLY A 63 -8.79 -18.38 -16.59
N ALA A 64 -8.76 -17.60 -15.49
CA ALA A 64 -7.71 -16.59 -15.29
C ALA A 64 -6.35 -17.28 -15.24
N ASP A 65 -5.39 -16.74 -15.99
CA ASP A 65 -3.99 -17.13 -15.83
C ASP A 65 -3.52 -16.62 -14.47
N ARG A 66 -3.20 -17.54 -13.59
CA ARG A 66 -2.74 -17.25 -12.23
C ARG A 66 -1.22 -17.22 -12.13
N THR A 67 -0.52 -17.31 -13.24
CA THR A 67 0.94 -17.24 -13.26
C THR A 67 1.46 -15.83 -13.43
N ARG A 68 0.64 -14.94 -14.01
CA ARG A 68 1.01 -13.56 -14.27
C ARG A 68 -0.23 -12.67 -14.33
N SER A 69 -0.16 -11.48 -13.74
CA SER A 69 -1.14 -10.42 -13.89
C SER A 69 -0.60 -9.33 -14.81
N ASP A 70 -1.43 -8.86 -15.75
CA ASP A 70 -1.15 -7.73 -16.63
C ASP A 70 -1.82 -6.43 -16.15
N GLY A 71 -2.53 -6.47 -15.03
CA GLY A 71 -3.25 -5.35 -14.45
C GLY A 71 -4.65 -5.11 -15.03
N GLU A 72 -5.00 -5.71 -16.14
CA GLU A 72 -6.29 -5.47 -16.80
C GLU A 72 -7.48 -5.85 -15.91
N GLN A 73 -7.41 -6.97 -15.21
CA GLN A 73 -8.49 -7.41 -14.33
C GLN A 73 -8.65 -6.48 -13.10
N LEU A 74 -7.56 -5.91 -12.60
CA LEU A 74 -7.59 -4.95 -11.51
C LEU A 74 -8.26 -3.64 -11.96
N VAL A 75 -7.85 -3.12 -13.12
CA VAL A 75 -8.44 -1.93 -13.74
C VAL A 75 -9.93 -2.15 -14.04
N GLU A 76 -10.28 -3.32 -14.59
CA GLU A 76 -11.66 -3.69 -14.89
C GLU A 76 -12.54 -3.73 -13.63
N ALA A 77 -12.06 -4.36 -12.56
CA ALA A 77 -12.77 -4.41 -11.29
C ALA A 77 -13.00 -3.01 -10.69
N PHE A 78 -11.99 -2.15 -10.75
CA PHE A 78 -12.08 -0.77 -10.29
C PHE A 78 -13.09 0.02 -11.14
N ARG A 79 -13.00 -0.08 -12.45
CA ARG A 79 -13.91 0.56 -13.41
C ARG A 79 -15.36 0.11 -13.24
N ALA A 80 -15.57 -1.18 -13.04
CA ALA A 80 -16.90 -1.75 -12.80
C ALA A 80 -17.54 -1.27 -11.50
N ASP A 81 -16.75 -1.08 -10.45
CA ASP A 81 -17.25 -0.53 -9.19
C ASP A 81 -17.57 0.95 -9.30
N ILE A 82 -16.80 1.74 -10.06
CA ILE A 82 -17.11 3.14 -10.39
C ILE A 82 -18.43 3.22 -11.16
N ALA A 83 -18.52 2.55 -12.31
CA ALA A 83 -19.69 2.59 -13.18
C ALA A 83 -20.96 2.07 -12.49
N GLY A 84 -20.82 1.10 -11.59
CA GLY A 84 -21.92 0.53 -10.79
C GLY A 84 -22.30 1.31 -9.54
N GLY A 85 -21.65 2.45 -9.26
CA GLY A 85 -21.88 3.23 -8.03
C GLY A 85 -21.49 2.49 -6.75
N ARG A 86 -20.55 1.56 -6.84
CA ARG A 86 -20.10 0.72 -5.73
C ARG A 86 -18.66 1.01 -5.29
N LEU A 87 -18.03 2.05 -5.86
CA LEU A 87 -16.69 2.44 -5.44
C LEU A 87 -16.67 2.71 -3.93
N PRO A 88 -15.85 2.02 -3.15
CA PRO A 88 -15.77 2.27 -1.71
C PRO A 88 -15.23 3.66 -1.40
N GLN A 89 -15.60 4.18 -0.22
CA GLN A 89 -15.10 5.48 0.27
C GLN A 89 -13.57 5.49 0.42
N VAL A 90 -12.98 4.34 0.78
CA VAL A 90 -11.53 4.16 0.83
C VAL A 90 -11.15 2.94 0.01
N SER A 91 -10.33 3.14 -0.99
CA SER A 91 -9.81 2.09 -1.87
C SER A 91 -8.29 2.06 -1.80
N TRP A 92 -7.71 0.90 -1.53
CA TRP A 92 -6.30 0.65 -1.71
C TRP A 92 -6.12 -0.17 -2.99
N ILE A 93 -5.13 0.20 -3.76
CA ILE A 93 -4.79 -0.49 -5.01
C ILE A 93 -3.38 -1.02 -4.85
N VAL A 94 -3.23 -2.34 -4.96
CA VAL A 94 -1.95 -3.04 -4.84
C VAL A 94 -1.73 -3.79 -6.14
N THR A 95 -0.79 -3.30 -6.93
CA THR A 95 -0.50 -3.85 -8.25
C THR A 95 0.25 -5.18 -8.15
N ALA A 96 0.31 -5.91 -9.25
CA ALA A 96 1.22 -7.04 -9.39
C ALA A 96 2.69 -6.59 -9.30
N ALA A 97 3.58 -7.46 -8.87
CA ALA A 97 5.01 -7.16 -8.73
C ALA A 97 5.64 -6.63 -10.03
N ASP A 98 5.30 -7.22 -11.17
CA ASP A 98 5.77 -6.76 -12.49
C ASP A 98 5.26 -5.37 -12.90
N LEU A 99 4.27 -4.83 -12.19
CA LEU A 99 3.62 -3.54 -12.46
C LEU A 99 3.86 -2.52 -11.34
N SER A 100 4.76 -2.83 -10.41
CA SER A 100 4.98 -2.06 -9.18
C SER A 100 6.04 -0.96 -9.30
N GLU A 101 6.77 -0.90 -10.43
CA GLU A 101 7.95 -0.04 -10.62
C GLU A 101 9.14 -0.38 -9.68
N HIS A 102 9.09 -1.52 -8.99
CA HIS A 102 10.26 -2.07 -8.28
C HIS A 102 11.46 -2.15 -9.24
N PRO A 103 12.71 -2.00 -8.78
CA PRO A 103 13.90 -1.99 -9.65
C PRO A 103 14.03 -3.15 -10.65
N SER A 104 13.36 -4.26 -10.40
CA SER A 104 13.26 -5.41 -11.33
C SER A 104 12.10 -5.32 -12.33
N ALA A 105 11.20 -4.35 -12.18
CA ALA A 105 10.05 -4.12 -13.05
C ALA A 105 10.28 -2.92 -13.98
N GLU A 106 9.57 -2.89 -15.10
CA GLU A 106 9.65 -1.76 -16.04
C GLU A 106 8.75 -0.61 -15.54
N PRO A 107 9.27 0.61 -15.30
CA PRO A 107 8.48 1.74 -14.82
C PRO A 107 7.27 2.08 -15.71
N SER A 108 7.41 1.90 -17.03
CA SER A 108 6.33 2.14 -17.99
C SER A 108 5.09 1.27 -17.77
N LYS A 109 5.25 0.10 -17.15
CA LYS A 109 4.12 -0.79 -16.83
C LYS A 109 3.30 -0.25 -15.64
N GLY A 110 3.98 0.21 -14.59
CA GLY A 110 3.32 0.85 -13.46
C GLY A 110 2.62 2.14 -13.87
N GLU A 111 3.31 2.98 -14.67
CA GLU A 111 2.72 4.17 -15.28
C GLU A 111 1.44 3.84 -16.08
N HIS A 112 1.47 2.79 -16.91
CA HIS A 112 0.31 2.36 -17.69
C HIS A 112 -0.88 2.02 -16.80
N VAL A 113 -0.68 1.24 -15.75
CA VAL A 113 -1.75 0.88 -14.81
C VAL A 113 -2.30 2.10 -14.10
N CYS A 114 -1.43 3.00 -13.61
CA CYS A 114 -1.84 4.25 -13.00
C CYS A 114 -2.67 5.12 -13.96
N ALA A 115 -2.24 5.25 -15.21
CA ALA A 115 -2.98 5.98 -16.24
C ALA A 115 -4.38 5.39 -16.45
N LYS A 116 -4.50 4.07 -16.55
CA LYS A 116 -5.80 3.38 -16.73
C LYS A 116 -6.75 3.56 -15.54
N LEU A 117 -6.22 3.61 -14.32
CA LEU A 117 -7.01 3.87 -13.12
C LEU A 117 -7.50 5.33 -13.09
N ILE A 118 -6.64 6.29 -13.47
CA ILE A 118 -7.01 7.71 -13.57
C ILE A 118 -8.03 7.91 -14.69
N GLU A 119 -7.85 7.30 -15.86
CA GLU A 119 -8.83 7.31 -16.95
C GLU A 119 -10.21 6.84 -16.47
N ALA A 120 -10.26 5.75 -15.70
CA ALA A 120 -11.51 5.23 -15.15
C ALA A 120 -12.25 6.25 -14.26
N LEU A 121 -11.52 7.11 -13.54
CA LEU A 121 -12.11 8.20 -12.74
C LEU A 121 -12.53 9.37 -13.63
N VAL A 122 -11.70 9.75 -14.60
CA VAL A 122 -11.99 10.89 -15.50
C VAL A 122 -13.20 10.62 -16.39
N ASP A 123 -13.39 9.36 -16.81
CA ASP A 123 -14.57 8.91 -17.57
C ASP A 123 -15.88 9.05 -16.76
N HIS A 124 -15.77 9.26 -15.42
CA HIS A 124 -16.89 9.44 -14.48
C HIS A 124 -16.73 10.73 -13.66
N PRO A 125 -16.98 11.92 -14.26
CA PRO A 125 -16.74 13.22 -13.61
C PRO A 125 -17.46 13.39 -12.28
N GLU A 126 -18.64 12.79 -12.14
CA GLU A 126 -19.44 12.84 -10.91
C GLU A 126 -18.79 12.08 -9.75
N VAL A 127 -17.96 11.07 -10.04
CA VAL A 127 -17.14 10.34 -9.07
C VAL A 127 -15.83 11.07 -8.86
N PHE A 128 -15.14 11.44 -9.93
CA PHE A 128 -13.85 12.15 -9.86
C PHE A 128 -13.96 13.45 -9.06
N SER A 129 -15.07 14.22 -9.23
CA SER A 129 -15.30 15.46 -8.49
C SER A 129 -15.29 15.32 -6.97
N LYS A 130 -15.32 14.09 -6.45
CA LYS A 130 -15.34 13.76 -5.01
C LYS A 130 -14.20 12.83 -4.61
N THR A 131 -13.26 12.59 -5.51
CA THR A 131 -12.19 11.60 -5.31
C THR A 131 -10.84 12.28 -5.17
N VAL A 132 -10.04 11.82 -4.23
CA VAL A 132 -8.60 12.07 -4.14
C VAL A 132 -7.90 10.77 -4.50
N PHE A 133 -7.18 10.76 -5.60
CA PHE A 133 -6.35 9.63 -6.02
C PHE A 133 -4.89 9.95 -5.66
N ILE A 134 -4.28 9.07 -4.89
CA ILE A 134 -2.92 9.25 -4.40
C ILE A 134 -2.07 8.10 -4.95
N VAL A 135 -1.01 8.44 -5.68
CA VAL A 135 0.08 7.50 -5.99
C VAL A 135 1.16 7.73 -4.95
N ASN A 136 1.41 6.73 -4.12
CA ASN A 136 2.40 6.79 -3.06
C ASN A 136 3.37 5.62 -3.20
N TYR A 137 4.65 5.95 -3.27
CA TYR A 137 5.71 4.93 -3.30
C TYR A 137 5.98 4.45 -1.88
N ASP A 138 6.20 3.17 -1.71
CA ASP A 138 6.48 2.52 -0.43
C ASP A 138 7.92 2.70 0.01
N GLU A 139 8.83 2.83 -0.97
CA GLU A 139 10.26 3.00 -0.71
C GLU A 139 10.95 3.71 -1.88
N ALA A 140 12.21 4.03 -1.75
CA ALA A 140 12.97 4.87 -2.69
C ALA A 140 13.67 4.10 -3.83
N GLY A 141 13.38 2.79 -4.03
CA GLY A 141 14.04 1.97 -5.05
C GLY A 141 15.53 1.78 -4.81
N GLY A 142 16.03 1.98 -3.59
CA GLY A 142 17.44 1.94 -3.26
C GLY A 142 18.22 3.20 -3.66
N PHE A 143 17.55 4.25 -4.16
CA PHE A 143 18.20 5.50 -4.54
C PHE A 143 18.55 6.34 -3.31
N TYR A 144 19.66 7.05 -3.40
CA TYR A 144 20.11 7.96 -2.37
C TYR A 144 19.28 9.26 -2.35
N ASP A 145 18.94 9.74 -1.15
CA ASP A 145 18.37 11.06 -0.94
C ASP A 145 19.42 11.98 -0.28
N HIS A 146 19.56 13.20 -0.78
CA HIS A 146 20.45 14.20 -0.20
C HIS A 146 19.90 14.83 1.08
N VAL A 147 18.64 14.59 1.44
CA VAL A 147 18.05 15.01 2.70
C VAL A 147 18.06 13.86 3.68
N GLN A 148 18.79 14.05 4.78
CA GLN A 148 18.80 13.06 5.86
C GLN A 148 17.40 12.97 6.49
N PRO A 149 16.82 11.76 6.59
CA PRO A 149 15.53 11.60 7.24
C PRO A 149 15.63 11.92 8.74
N PRO A 150 14.56 12.43 9.36
CA PRO A 150 14.51 12.60 10.80
C PRO A 150 14.57 11.22 11.48
N MET A 151 15.43 11.10 12.47
CA MET A 151 15.65 9.89 13.25
C MET A 151 15.39 10.17 14.73
N PRO A 152 14.78 9.24 15.48
CA PRO A 152 14.67 9.38 16.92
C PRO A 152 16.06 9.27 17.57
N PRO A 153 16.42 10.12 18.55
CA PRO A 153 17.67 9.98 19.27
C PRO A 153 17.60 8.73 20.17
N LEU A 154 18.64 7.91 20.13
CA LEU A 154 18.77 6.74 21.02
C LEU A 154 19.47 7.09 22.32
N THR A 155 20.30 8.15 22.30
CA THR A 155 21.07 8.62 23.43
C THR A 155 21.03 10.17 23.50
N PRO A 156 21.21 10.79 24.68
CA PRO A 156 21.13 12.25 24.82
C PRO A 156 22.12 13.04 23.97
N ASP A 157 23.26 12.44 23.61
CA ASP A 157 24.27 13.05 22.74
C ASP A 157 23.86 13.07 21.26
N GLN A 158 22.91 12.24 20.87
CA GLN A 158 22.36 12.21 19.49
C GLN A 158 21.24 13.22 19.25
N GLY A 159 20.68 13.79 20.34
CA GLY A 159 19.61 14.77 20.19
C GLY A 159 18.59 14.70 21.32
N TYR A 160 17.45 15.38 21.12
CA TYR A 160 16.38 15.48 22.09
C TYR A 160 15.02 15.16 21.44
N SER A 161 14.16 14.45 22.17
CA SER A 161 12.78 14.21 21.81
C SER A 161 11.85 14.69 22.92
N THR A 162 10.76 15.35 22.54
CA THR A 162 9.70 15.78 23.47
C THR A 162 8.73 14.65 23.85
N VAL A 163 8.84 13.50 23.19
CA VAL A 163 8.03 12.31 23.43
C VAL A 163 8.93 11.10 23.68
N SER A 164 8.36 10.06 24.29
CA SER A 164 9.10 8.82 24.52
C SER A 164 9.54 8.19 23.19
N VAL A 165 10.80 7.82 23.12
CA VAL A 165 11.39 7.06 21.99
C VAL A 165 11.46 5.55 22.28
N ALA A 166 10.79 5.08 23.32
CA ALA A 166 10.74 3.67 23.66
C ALA A 166 10.08 2.88 22.52
N GLY A 167 10.80 1.87 22.02
CA GLY A 167 10.35 1.08 20.86
C GLY A 167 10.74 1.65 19.49
N GLU A 168 11.33 2.85 19.44
CA GLU A 168 11.81 3.49 18.21
C GLU A 168 13.22 3.04 17.80
N ALA A 169 13.69 1.95 18.38
CA ALA A 169 14.94 1.31 18.00
C ALA A 169 14.72 -0.17 17.75
N LYS A 170 15.43 -0.71 16.78
CA LYS A 170 15.48 -2.14 16.52
C LYS A 170 16.91 -2.62 16.64
N ASP A 171 17.09 -3.64 17.48
CA ASP A 171 18.34 -4.39 17.54
C ASP A 171 18.26 -5.54 16.54
N TYR A 172 19.16 -5.55 15.57
CA TYR A 172 19.30 -6.64 14.58
C TYR A 172 20.16 -7.79 15.10
N GLY A 173 20.73 -7.65 16.30
CA GLY A 173 21.52 -8.71 16.95
C GLY A 173 22.72 -9.14 16.12
N GLN A 174 22.94 -10.43 16.07
CA GLN A 174 24.02 -11.11 15.33
C GLN A 174 23.59 -11.55 13.92
N ASP A 175 22.70 -10.82 13.27
CA ASP A 175 22.29 -11.14 11.91
C ASP A 175 23.50 -11.04 10.97
N THR A 176 23.98 -12.19 10.52
CA THR A 176 25.19 -12.30 9.69
C THR A 176 24.98 -11.79 8.26
N GLU A 177 23.74 -11.64 7.83
CA GLU A 177 23.41 -11.09 6.51
C GLU A 177 23.38 -9.55 6.53
N ARG A 178 23.40 -8.94 7.72
CA ARG A 178 23.39 -7.50 7.91
C ARG A 178 24.63 -7.05 8.69
N PRO A 179 25.55 -6.33 8.05
CA PRO A 179 26.85 -6.00 8.66
C PRO A 179 26.76 -4.97 9.80
N HIS A 180 25.57 -4.51 10.16
CA HIS A 180 25.37 -3.51 11.22
C HIS A 180 24.81 -4.17 12.46
N HIS A 181 25.68 -4.32 13.46
CA HIS A 181 25.32 -4.85 14.77
C HIS A 181 24.85 -3.72 15.70
N GLY A 182 23.91 -4.03 16.59
CA GLY A 182 23.42 -3.12 17.62
C GLY A 182 22.05 -2.50 17.32
N ALA A 183 21.66 -1.57 18.17
CA ALA A 183 20.39 -0.86 18.06
C ALA A 183 20.47 0.24 16.99
N HIS A 184 19.54 0.20 16.06
CA HIS A 184 19.37 1.22 15.02
C HIS A 184 18.04 1.95 15.22
N PRO A 185 18.01 3.29 15.11
CA PRO A 185 16.77 4.03 15.19
C PRO A 185 15.85 3.68 14.04
N LEU A 186 14.56 3.53 14.34
CA LEU A 186 13.50 3.47 13.34
C LEU A 186 13.07 4.91 13.04
N GLY A 187 13.38 5.39 11.88
CA GLY A 187 13.00 6.72 11.42
C GLY A 187 11.91 6.66 10.38
N LEU A 188 11.54 7.81 9.82
CA LEU A 188 10.58 7.90 8.73
C LEU A 188 11.12 7.35 7.40
N GLY A 189 12.40 7.04 7.34
CA GLY A 189 13.05 6.59 6.12
C GLY A 189 13.36 7.71 5.14
N ILE A 190 13.95 7.34 4.01
CA ILE A 190 14.25 8.24 2.90
C ILE A 190 12.95 8.74 2.29
N ARG A 191 12.93 10.00 1.81
CA ARG A 191 11.75 10.55 1.13
C ARG A 191 11.42 9.73 -0.11
N VAL A 192 10.14 9.55 -0.34
CA VAL A 192 9.61 8.90 -1.54
C VAL A 192 8.70 9.86 -2.30
N PRO A 193 8.52 9.71 -3.62
CA PRO A 193 7.57 10.48 -4.38
C PRO A 193 6.13 10.24 -3.89
N ALA A 194 5.30 11.27 -3.96
CA ALA A 194 3.86 11.16 -3.80
C ALA A 194 3.17 12.08 -4.79
N ILE A 195 2.18 11.56 -5.51
CA ILE A 195 1.42 12.31 -6.51
C ILE A 195 -0.03 12.33 -6.07
N VAL A 196 -0.63 13.51 -6.02
CA VAL A 196 -2.04 13.70 -5.67
C VAL A 196 -2.80 14.20 -6.88
N VAL A 197 -3.74 13.39 -7.36
CA VAL A 197 -4.64 13.72 -8.46
C VAL A 197 -6.03 13.93 -7.90
N SER A 198 -6.54 15.17 -7.95
CA SER A 198 -7.85 15.47 -7.41
C SER A 198 -8.38 16.80 -7.98
N PRO A 199 -9.71 17.06 -7.89
CA PRO A 199 -10.26 18.37 -8.26
C PRO A 199 -9.75 19.52 -7.38
N TRP A 200 -9.20 19.22 -6.23
CA TRP A 200 -8.72 20.21 -5.25
C TRP A 200 -7.20 20.44 -5.30
N SER A 201 -6.44 19.54 -5.95
CA SER A 201 -5.01 19.73 -6.16
C SER A 201 -4.79 20.54 -7.44
N ARG A 202 -3.77 21.42 -7.42
CA ARG A 202 -3.30 22.09 -8.63
C ARG A 202 -1.90 21.63 -8.90
N GLY A 203 -1.63 21.29 -10.15
CA GLY A 203 -0.28 21.01 -10.61
C GLY A 203 0.62 22.20 -10.36
N GLY A 204 1.83 21.97 -9.90
CA GLY A 204 2.87 22.97 -9.71
C GLY A 204 3.89 22.91 -10.82
#